data_a04eccc6cbbe19d0efe81ea6c499fa2d
#
_entry.id   a04eccc6cbbe19d0efe81ea6c499fa2d
#
_cell.length_a   1.000
_cell.length_b   1.000
_cell.length_c   1.000
_cell.angle_alpha   90.00
_cell.angle_beta   90.00
_cell.angle_gamma   90.00
#
_symmetry.space_group_name_H-M   'P 1'
#
loop_
_entity.id
_entity.type
_entity.pdbx_description
1 polymer ?
#
loop_
_entity_poly.entity_id
_entity_poly.type
_entity_poly.pdbx_seq_one_letter_code
_entity_poly.pdbx_strand_id
1 'polypeptide(L)'
;MITLSRRSTLLGGTALGLSGLSGRAFGQAAEMTVGITISITGPAAALGIPIRNSVELMPTEIAGVKIRPIVLDDAGDPTAATTNARRFATQDKVDVLMGSSTTPPGIAVSNVAAEAQIPHFSFAPIPVPPERQKWSVVMPQPVALMAKALFEHMKKNNVKTVAMIGFSDSWGDLWLREFKAQAEPGGMQLVADERYARADTSVAGQALKIVSLRPQAVLVAASGTGAALPQIALRERGYQGPIYQTHGAVTRDFIRIAGRSAEGVIMASGPVIAPELLPAGAATKAPGLAYVTAYEGKYGQHTRTQFGAHIFDAYKVLERVVPVAIKAARPGTQEFREAIRKAMLTEKDILASQGVFNFTETDRYGVDDRARILITVKDGNWALVN
;
A
#
# COMPACT_ATOMS: atom_id res chain seq x y z
N MET A 1 17.56 -19.63 -93.67
CA MET A 1 17.99 -21.00 -94.13
C MET A 1 18.35 -21.79 -92.86
N ILE A 2 17.57 -22.81 -92.62
CA ILE A 2 17.99 -24.14 -92.12
C ILE A 2 18.48 -24.10 -90.63
N THR A 3 17.75 -24.60 -89.72
CA THR A 3 17.20 -25.87 -89.29
C THR A 3 17.97 -26.49 -88.13
N LEU A 4 17.20 -26.83 -87.10
CA LEU A 4 17.20 -28.11 -86.35
C LEU A 4 18.49 -28.44 -85.55
N SER A 5 18.49 -29.07 -84.40
CA SER A 5 17.57 -30.07 -83.83
C SER A 5 18.18 -30.67 -82.56
N ARG A 6 17.32 -31.06 -81.64
CA ARG A 6 17.37 -32.28 -80.77
C ARG A 6 18.32 -32.35 -79.58
N ARG A 7 17.65 -32.40 -78.44
CA ARG A 7 17.51 -33.59 -77.57
C ARG A 7 18.78 -34.28 -77.12
N SER A 8 19.04 -34.23 -75.82
CA SER A 8 19.06 -35.51 -75.06
C SER A 8 19.27 -35.22 -73.55
N THR A 9 18.31 -35.56 -72.80
CA THR A 9 18.31 -36.23 -71.48
C THR A 9 19.65 -36.59 -70.87
N LEU A 10 19.85 -36.26 -69.61
CA LEU A 10 20.37 -37.18 -68.62
C LEU A 10 19.93 -36.75 -67.18
N LEU A 11 19.29 -37.73 -66.54
CA LEU A 11 18.92 -37.71 -65.12
C LEU A 11 20.19 -37.68 -64.28
N GLY A 12 20.20 -36.83 -63.23
CA GLY A 12 21.16 -36.84 -62.18
C GLY A 12 20.48 -36.28 -60.92
N GLY A 13 19.89 -37.17 -60.15
CA GLY A 13 19.27 -36.82 -58.88
C GLY A 13 20.34 -36.44 -57.87
N THR A 14 20.16 -35.30 -57.20
CA THR A 14 20.81 -34.98 -55.92
C THR A 14 19.73 -34.47 -54.99
N ALA A 15 19.26 -35.35 -54.14
CA ALA A 15 18.46 -35.01 -52.97
C ALA A 15 19.35 -34.22 -52.02
N LEU A 16 19.27 -32.89 -52.04
CA LEU A 16 19.81 -32.05 -51.00
C LEU A 16 18.75 -31.92 -49.90
N GLY A 17 19.05 -32.59 -48.79
CA GLY A 17 18.25 -32.53 -47.60
C GLY A 17 18.02 -31.11 -47.16
N LEU A 18 16.78 -30.66 -47.09
CA LEU A 18 16.35 -29.55 -46.26
C LEU A 18 16.53 -29.97 -44.79
N SER A 19 17.74 -29.77 -44.29
CA SER A 19 17.98 -29.72 -42.87
C SER A 19 17.19 -28.53 -42.32
N GLY A 20 16.03 -28.83 -41.73
CA GLY A 20 15.23 -27.87 -41.03
C GLY A 20 16.08 -27.16 -40.01
N LEU A 21 16.51 -25.95 -40.30
CA LEU A 21 16.87 -24.95 -39.31
C LEU A 21 15.58 -24.66 -38.55
N SER A 22 15.28 -25.52 -37.56
CA SER A 22 14.40 -25.15 -36.45
C SER A 22 15.10 -24.00 -35.76
N GLY A 23 14.93 -22.79 -36.30
CA GLY A 23 15.28 -21.55 -35.62
C GLY A 23 14.57 -21.65 -34.29
N ARG A 24 15.33 -21.91 -33.21
CA ARG A 24 14.88 -21.56 -31.88
C ARG A 24 14.57 -20.08 -32.00
N ALA A 25 13.29 -19.76 -32.19
CA ALA A 25 12.80 -18.44 -31.88
C ALA A 25 13.28 -18.22 -30.44
N PHE A 26 14.30 -17.37 -30.27
CA PHE A 26 14.61 -16.79 -28.98
C PHE A 26 13.33 -16.07 -28.59
N GLY A 27 12.45 -16.77 -27.89
CA GLY A 27 11.22 -16.21 -27.38
C GLY A 27 11.64 -14.99 -26.55
N GLN A 28 11.19 -13.83 -26.98
CA GLN A 28 11.36 -12.59 -26.20
C GLN A 28 10.94 -12.95 -24.77
N ALA A 29 11.85 -12.75 -23.81
CA ALA A 29 11.57 -13.08 -22.42
C ALA A 29 10.23 -12.44 -22.03
N ALA A 30 9.35 -13.23 -21.46
CA ALA A 30 8.03 -12.72 -21.06
C ALA A 30 8.21 -11.52 -20.14
N GLU A 31 7.49 -10.43 -20.38
CA GLU A 31 7.56 -9.20 -19.60
C GLU A 31 6.19 -8.87 -19.04
N MET A 32 6.11 -8.64 -17.74
CA MET A 32 4.94 -8.13 -17.03
C MET A 32 5.13 -6.64 -16.74
N THR A 33 4.19 -5.83 -17.18
CA THR A 33 4.22 -4.38 -16.92
C THR A 33 3.39 -4.05 -15.69
N VAL A 34 3.98 -3.30 -14.75
CA VAL A 34 3.35 -2.85 -13.51
C VAL A 34 3.22 -1.34 -13.53
N GLY A 35 1.98 -0.82 -13.58
CA GLY A 35 1.69 0.60 -13.49
C GLY A 35 1.55 1.03 -12.04
N ILE A 36 2.32 2.02 -11.61
CA ILE A 36 2.38 2.49 -10.22
C ILE A 36 2.05 3.97 -10.20
N THR A 37 0.91 4.36 -9.60
CA THR A 37 0.58 5.77 -9.35
C THR A 37 0.64 6.05 -7.86
N ILE A 38 1.43 7.06 -7.46
CA ILE A 38 1.72 7.37 -6.05
C ILE A 38 1.97 8.86 -5.88
N SER A 39 1.77 9.37 -4.67
CA SER A 39 1.93 10.79 -4.34
C SER A 39 3.40 11.12 -4.06
N ILE A 40 4.21 11.36 -5.10
CA ILE A 40 5.64 11.70 -4.96
C ILE A 40 5.80 13.17 -4.58
N THR A 41 4.87 14.01 -5.01
CA THR A 41 4.81 15.43 -4.67
C THR A 41 3.54 15.77 -3.88
N GLY A 42 3.37 17.03 -3.48
CA GLY A 42 2.19 17.52 -2.75
C GLY A 42 2.14 17.12 -1.28
N PRO A 43 0.98 17.32 -0.61
CA PRO A 43 0.84 17.12 0.84
C PRO A 43 1.05 15.69 1.32
N ALA A 44 0.98 14.71 0.42
CA ALA A 44 1.15 13.29 0.74
C ALA A 44 2.53 12.73 0.34
N ALA A 45 3.50 13.58 -0.04
CA ALA A 45 4.82 13.16 -0.49
C ALA A 45 5.57 12.28 0.54
N ALA A 46 5.38 12.55 1.84
CA ALA A 46 5.97 11.75 2.92
C ALA A 46 5.51 10.27 2.91
N LEU A 47 4.40 9.95 2.23
CA LEU A 47 3.91 8.59 2.03
C LEU A 47 4.41 8.00 0.71
N GLY A 48 4.36 8.78 -0.37
CA GLY A 48 4.67 8.29 -1.72
C GLY A 48 6.16 8.15 -2.01
N ILE A 49 7.01 9.03 -1.48
CA ILE A 49 8.46 8.96 -1.68
C ILE A 49 9.05 7.62 -1.19
N PRO A 50 8.73 7.13 0.05
CA PRO A 50 9.21 5.83 0.48
C PRO A 50 8.72 4.66 -0.39
N ILE A 51 7.50 4.73 -0.94
CA ILE A 51 6.99 3.72 -1.87
C ILE A 51 7.82 3.75 -3.16
N ARG A 52 8.05 4.93 -3.75
CA ARG A 52 8.92 5.08 -4.94
C ARG A 52 10.31 4.51 -4.68
N ASN A 53 10.90 4.82 -3.54
CA ASN A 53 12.23 4.33 -3.17
C ASN A 53 12.25 2.80 -3.11
N SER A 54 11.20 2.18 -2.58
CA SER A 54 11.11 0.73 -2.48
C SER A 54 10.91 0.04 -3.83
N VAL A 55 10.43 0.74 -4.88
CA VAL A 55 10.40 0.18 -6.25
C VAL A 55 11.80 -0.28 -6.69
N GLU A 56 12.85 0.46 -6.31
CA GLU A 56 14.22 0.14 -6.65
C GLU A 56 14.81 -1.06 -5.88
N LEU A 57 14.08 -1.58 -4.90
CA LEU A 57 14.45 -2.77 -4.13
C LEU A 57 13.74 -4.03 -4.64
N MET A 58 12.87 -3.88 -5.64
CA MET A 58 12.05 -4.98 -6.12
C MET A 58 12.84 -5.88 -7.07
N PRO A 59 12.50 -7.19 -7.13
CA PRO A 59 13.10 -8.08 -8.11
C PRO A 59 12.77 -7.60 -9.53
N THR A 60 13.76 -7.65 -10.40
CA THR A 60 13.59 -7.32 -11.82
C THR A 60 13.00 -8.47 -12.63
N GLU A 61 12.87 -9.65 -12.01
CA GLU A 61 12.33 -10.86 -12.61
C GLU A 61 11.63 -11.73 -11.55
N ILE A 62 10.49 -12.32 -11.90
CA ILE A 62 9.78 -13.32 -11.10
C ILE A 62 9.47 -14.52 -11.99
N ALA A 63 9.97 -15.70 -11.63
CA ALA A 63 9.74 -16.97 -12.34
C ALA A 63 9.98 -16.91 -13.87
N GLY A 64 11.08 -16.24 -14.29
CA GLY A 64 11.41 -16.08 -15.70
C GLY A 64 10.66 -14.97 -16.43
N VAL A 65 9.81 -14.22 -15.72
CA VAL A 65 9.08 -13.05 -16.25
C VAL A 65 9.79 -11.80 -15.82
N LYS A 66 10.25 -10.98 -16.75
CA LYS A 66 10.82 -9.65 -16.46
C LYS A 66 9.73 -8.73 -15.93
N ILE A 67 10.06 -7.92 -14.92
CA ILE A 67 9.15 -6.94 -14.34
C ILE A 67 9.53 -5.56 -14.83
N ARG A 68 8.59 -4.86 -15.47
CA ARG A 68 8.77 -3.49 -15.95
C ARG A 68 7.85 -2.53 -15.19
N PRO A 69 8.35 -1.85 -14.14
CA PRO A 69 7.57 -0.84 -13.44
C PRO A 69 7.51 0.46 -14.24
N ILE A 70 6.34 1.11 -14.25
CA ILE A 70 6.13 2.48 -14.74
C ILE A 70 5.55 3.28 -13.59
N VAL A 71 6.29 4.30 -13.11
CA VAL A 71 5.89 5.10 -11.96
C VAL A 71 5.43 6.48 -12.43
N LEU A 72 4.24 6.90 -11.99
CA LEU A 72 3.68 8.23 -12.23
C LEU A 72 3.30 8.88 -10.90
N ASP A 73 3.53 10.20 -10.82
CA ASP A 73 3.09 11.02 -9.71
C ASP A 73 1.61 11.39 -9.84
N ASP A 74 0.84 11.26 -8.77
CA ASP A 74 -0.54 11.74 -8.68
C ASP A 74 -0.69 12.94 -7.72
N ALA A 75 0.39 13.37 -7.08
CA ALA A 75 0.41 14.48 -6.10
C ALA A 75 -0.65 14.36 -4.98
N GLY A 76 -1.24 13.18 -4.79
CA GLY A 76 -2.35 12.95 -3.85
C GLY A 76 -3.71 13.43 -4.38
N ASP A 77 -3.80 13.75 -5.69
CA ASP A 77 -5.02 14.21 -6.35
C ASP A 77 -5.78 13.05 -7.02
N PRO A 78 -7.08 12.84 -6.72
CA PRO A 78 -7.86 11.76 -7.30
C PRO A 78 -8.04 11.87 -8.82
N THR A 79 -8.05 13.09 -9.39
CA THR A 79 -8.18 13.31 -10.83
C THR A 79 -6.91 12.91 -11.56
N ALA A 80 -5.75 13.31 -11.03
CA ALA A 80 -4.45 12.90 -11.55
C ALA A 80 -4.27 11.37 -11.45
N ALA A 81 -4.65 10.76 -10.32
CA ALA A 81 -4.61 9.30 -10.14
C ALA A 81 -5.51 8.56 -11.14
N THR A 82 -6.71 9.08 -11.41
CA THR A 82 -7.62 8.55 -12.45
C THR A 82 -6.98 8.64 -13.84
N THR A 83 -6.37 9.78 -14.17
CA THR A 83 -5.69 10.00 -15.45
C THR A 83 -4.54 9.03 -15.64
N ASN A 84 -3.70 8.87 -14.60
CA ASN A 84 -2.58 7.93 -14.60
C ASN A 84 -3.07 6.48 -14.77
N ALA A 85 -4.10 6.07 -14.02
CA ALA A 85 -4.65 4.72 -14.11
C ALA A 85 -5.25 4.42 -15.49
N ARG A 86 -5.96 5.38 -16.10
CA ARG A 86 -6.50 5.25 -17.46
C ARG A 86 -5.39 5.17 -18.50
N ARG A 87 -4.32 5.96 -18.37
CA ARG A 87 -3.13 5.82 -19.22
C ARG A 87 -2.54 4.42 -19.12
N PHE A 88 -2.33 3.92 -17.90
CA PHE A 88 -1.83 2.56 -17.68
C PHE A 88 -2.71 1.49 -18.34
N ALA A 89 -4.03 1.65 -18.26
CA ALA A 89 -4.97 0.69 -18.85
C ALA A 89 -4.96 0.73 -20.39
N THR A 90 -4.91 1.92 -21.02
CA THR A 90 -5.17 2.09 -22.45
C THR A 90 -3.91 2.23 -23.28
N GLN A 91 -2.89 2.94 -22.78
CA GLN A 91 -1.65 3.22 -23.51
C GLN A 91 -0.54 2.25 -23.14
N ASP A 92 -0.24 2.14 -21.83
CA ASP A 92 0.84 1.29 -21.35
C ASP A 92 0.44 -0.19 -21.23
N LYS A 93 -0.87 -0.51 -21.26
CA LYS A 93 -1.48 -1.84 -21.24
C LYS A 93 -0.93 -2.72 -20.12
N VAL A 94 -0.84 -2.16 -18.92
CA VAL A 94 -0.22 -2.82 -17.77
C VAL A 94 -0.97 -4.09 -17.36
N ASP A 95 -0.25 -5.05 -16.84
CA ASP A 95 -0.81 -6.30 -16.30
C ASP A 95 -1.32 -6.13 -14.87
N VAL A 96 -0.71 -5.22 -14.12
CA VAL A 96 -1.02 -4.93 -12.71
C VAL A 96 -1.01 -3.43 -12.48
N LEU A 97 -1.97 -2.92 -11.70
CA LEU A 97 -2.00 -1.57 -11.16
C LEU A 97 -1.59 -1.57 -9.69
N MET A 98 -0.83 -0.59 -9.25
CA MET A 98 -0.46 -0.38 -7.85
C MET A 98 -0.66 1.08 -7.45
N GLY A 99 -1.13 1.31 -6.22
CA GLY A 99 -1.32 2.65 -5.65
C GLY A 99 -2.79 2.97 -5.35
N SER A 100 -3.18 4.18 -5.00
CA SER A 100 -2.31 5.31 -4.68
C SER A 100 -1.90 5.31 -3.20
N SER A 101 -1.16 6.36 -2.80
CA SER A 101 -0.62 6.48 -1.43
C SER A 101 -1.65 6.95 -0.40
N THR A 102 -2.79 7.50 -0.83
CA THR A 102 -3.84 8.03 0.05
C THR A 102 -5.22 7.54 -0.36
N THR A 103 -6.17 7.56 0.58
CA THR A 103 -7.50 6.96 0.38
C THR A 103 -8.29 7.55 -0.78
N PRO A 104 -8.44 8.90 -0.95
CA PRO A 104 -9.22 9.42 -2.06
C PRO A 104 -8.69 9.00 -3.45
N PRO A 105 -7.40 9.17 -3.80
CA PRO A 105 -6.88 8.69 -5.08
C PRO A 105 -6.82 7.15 -5.16
N GLY A 106 -6.63 6.42 -4.05
CA GLY A 106 -6.72 4.95 -4.05
C GLY A 106 -8.10 4.44 -4.46
N ILE A 107 -9.18 5.10 -4.02
CA ILE A 107 -10.55 4.84 -4.47
C ILE A 107 -10.67 5.07 -5.97
N ALA A 108 -10.13 6.19 -6.48
CA ALA A 108 -10.18 6.53 -7.89
C ALA A 108 -9.47 5.49 -8.77
N VAL A 109 -8.28 5.04 -8.37
CA VAL A 109 -7.53 3.96 -9.06
C VAL A 109 -8.32 2.66 -9.04
N SER A 110 -8.94 2.30 -7.91
CA SER A 110 -9.71 1.04 -7.79
C SER A 110 -10.94 1.02 -8.71
N ASN A 111 -11.56 2.17 -8.98
CA ASN A 111 -12.64 2.27 -9.95
C ASN A 111 -12.14 1.97 -11.37
N VAL A 112 -11.04 2.59 -11.80
CA VAL A 112 -10.44 2.32 -13.13
C VAL A 112 -9.97 0.87 -13.24
N ALA A 113 -9.39 0.30 -12.19
CA ALA A 113 -8.97 -1.09 -12.15
C ALA A 113 -10.13 -2.07 -12.39
N ALA A 114 -11.28 -1.78 -11.76
CA ALA A 114 -12.50 -2.58 -11.95
C ALA A 114 -13.08 -2.44 -13.37
N GLU A 115 -13.15 -1.21 -13.91
CA GLU A 115 -13.59 -0.95 -15.28
C GLU A 115 -12.70 -1.64 -16.32
N ALA A 116 -11.39 -1.53 -16.16
CA ALA A 116 -10.39 -2.08 -17.08
C ALA A 116 -10.05 -3.56 -16.82
N GLN A 117 -10.61 -4.16 -15.78
CA GLN A 117 -10.36 -5.55 -15.37
C GLN A 117 -8.86 -5.83 -15.17
N ILE A 118 -8.19 -4.97 -14.40
CA ILE A 118 -6.76 -5.08 -14.07
C ILE A 118 -6.61 -5.35 -12.56
N PRO A 119 -5.84 -6.36 -12.14
CA PRO A 119 -5.50 -6.57 -10.73
C PRO A 119 -4.88 -5.31 -10.14
N HIS A 120 -5.40 -4.86 -8.99
CA HIS A 120 -4.97 -3.64 -8.33
C HIS A 120 -4.56 -3.90 -6.88
N PHE A 121 -3.38 -3.40 -6.51
CA PHE A 121 -2.84 -3.38 -5.15
C PHE A 121 -2.90 -1.96 -4.61
N SER A 122 -3.86 -1.67 -3.76
CA SER A 122 -3.97 -0.36 -3.11
C SER A 122 -2.91 -0.19 -2.03
N PHE A 123 -2.23 0.97 -1.99
CA PHE A 123 -1.28 1.33 -0.93
C PHE A 123 -1.90 2.27 0.11
N ALA A 124 -3.21 2.46 0.05
CA ALA A 124 -3.99 3.15 1.07
C ALA A 124 -5.19 2.29 1.48
N PRO A 125 -5.65 2.36 2.73
CA PRO A 125 -6.92 1.75 3.11
C PRO A 125 -8.06 2.37 2.32
N ILE A 126 -8.78 1.54 1.59
CA ILE A 126 -9.93 1.94 0.80
C ILE A 126 -11.13 1.05 1.13
N PRO A 127 -12.38 1.54 1.06
CA PRO A 127 -13.52 0.67 1.01
C PRO A 127 -13.49 -0.14 -0.28
N VAL A 128 -13.72 -1.45 -0.20
CA VAL A 128 -13.75 -2.33 -1.36
C VAL A 128 -15.15 -2.95 -1.48
N PRO A 129 -16.14 -2.20 -2.00
CA PRO A 129 -17.49 -2.70 -2.18
C PRO A 129 -17.53 -3.82 -3.24
N PRO A 130 -18.61 -4.64 -3.30
CA PRO A 130 -18.69 -5.84 -4.13
C PRO A 130 -18.26 -5.65 -5.59
N GLU A 131 -18.61 -4.52 -6.21
CA GLU A 131 -18.27 -4.21 -7.60
C GLU A 131 -16.76 -4.03 -7.85
N ARG A 132 -15.97 -3.72 -6.80
CA ARG A 132 -14.52 -3.57 -6.85
C ARG A 132 -13.74 -4.73 -6.22
N GLN A 133 -14.38 -5.50 -5.36
CA GLN A 133 -13.75 -6.63 -4.66
C GLN A 133 -13.06 -7.60 -5.61
N LYS A 134 -13.63 -7.78 -6.79
CA LYS A 134 -13.08 -8.69 -7.79
C LYS A 134 -11.65 -8.34 -8.22
N TRP A 135 -11.30 -7.05 -8.29
CA TRP A 135 -10.05 -6.60 -8.91
C TRP A 135 -9.08 -5.93 -7.95
N SER A 136 -9.52 -5.48 -6.78
CA SER A 136 -8.65 -4.75 -5.84
C SER A 136 -8.35 -5.57 -4.59
N VAL A 137 -7.08 -5.57 -4.16
CA VAL A 137 -6.61 -5.95 -2.83
C VAL A 137 -5.96 -4.75 -2.16
N VAL A 138 -5.88 -4.76 -0.84
CA VAL A 138 -5.38 -3.62 -0.04
C VAL A 138 -4.19 -4.07 0.79
N MET A 139 -3.05 -3.46 0.60
CA MET A 139 -1.79 -3.83 1.24
C MET A 139 -1.63 -3.28 2.66
N PRO A 140 -2.07 -2.03 2.97
CA PRO A 140 -2.15 -1.55 4.34
C PRO A 140 -3.17 -2.33 5.16
N GLN A 141 -3.03 -2.26 6.46
CA GLN A 141 -3.97 -2.85 7.40
C GLN A 141 -5.35 -2.19 7.30
N PRO A 142 -6.45 -2.93 7.50
CA PRO A 142 -7.79 -2.36 7.55
C PRO A 142 -7.90 -1.36 8.72
N VAL A 143 -8.59 -0.24 8.46
CA VAL A 143 -8.81 0.78 9.52
C VAL A 143 -9.49 0.17 10.73
N ALA A 144 -10.42 -0.77 10.54
CA ALA A 144 -11.09 -1.48 11.62
C ALA A 144 -10.12 -2.20 12.56
N LEU A 145 -9.09 -2.87 12.02
CA LEU A 145 -8.09 -3.58 12.80
C LEU A 145 -7.21 -2.60 13.61
N MET A 146 -6.81 -1.48 13.00
CA MET A 146 -6.00 -0.46 13.64
C MET A 146 -6.79 0.32 14.70
N ALA A 147 -8.04 0.64 14.42
CA ALA A 147 -8.96 1.29 15.33
C ALA A 147 -9.20 0.43 16.58
N LYS A 148 -9.44 -0.89 16.38
CA LYS A 148 -9.57 -1.86 17.46
C LYS A 148 -8.40 -1.78 18.44
N ALA A 149 -7.15 -1.72 17.96
CA ALA A 149 -5.97 -1.62 18.82
C ALA A 149 -5.98 -0.35 19.68
N LEU A 150 -6.32 0.81 19.07
CA LEU A 150 -6.38 2.08 19.81
C LEU A 150 -7.53 2.09 20.82
N PHE A 151 -8.70 1.61 20.44
CA PHE A 151 -9.88 1.63 21.34
C PHE A 151 -9.75 0.61 22.48
N GLU A 152 -9.14 -0.54 22.26
CA GLU A 152 -8.79 -1.48 23.33
C GLU A 152 -7.82 -0.83 24.34
N HIS A 153 -6.81 -0.10 23.85
CA HIS A 153 -5.89 0.63 24.72
C HIS A 153 -6.60 1.77 25.48
N MET A 154 -7.46 2.55 24.81
CA MET A 154 -8.25 3.60 25.48
C MET A 154 -9.15 2.99 26.57
N LYS A 155 -9.80 1.86 26.27
CA LYS A 155 -10.64 1.14 27.23
C LYS A 155 -9.86 0.63 28.44
N LYS A 156 -8.67 0.03 28.23
CA LYS A 156 -7.74 -0.42 29.29
C LYS A 156 -7.37 0.74 30.22
N ASN A 157 -7.27 1.95 29.68
CA ASN A 157 -6.94 3.18 30.41
C ASN A 157 -8.17 3.97 30.88
N ASN A 158 -9.36 3.37 30.90
CA ASN A 158 -10.61 3.95 31.40
C ASN A 158 -11.03 5.25 30.67
N VAL A 159 -10.64 5.47 29.44
CA VAL A 159 -11.07 6.62 28.63
C VAL A 159 -12.57 6.52 28.34
N LYS A 160 -13.33 7.57 28.64
CA LYS A 160 -14.78 7.67 28.42
C LYS A 160 -15.17 8.75 27.42
N THR A 161 -14.38 9.85 27.34
CA THR A 161 -14.64 10.95 26.41
C THR A 161 -13.47 11.14 25.47
N VAL A 162 -13.78 11.17 24.17
CA VAL A 162 -12.79 11.32 23.10
C VAL A 162 -13.21 12.46 22.19
N ALA A 163 -12.28 13.36 21.87
CA ALA A 163 -12.45 14.24 20.74
C ALA A 163 -11.68 13.69 19.54
N MET A 164 -12.25 13.80 18.34
CA MET A 164 -11.56 13.48 17.10
C MET A 164 -11.23 14.76 16.34
N ILE A 165 -10.04 14.81 15.76
CA ILE A 165 -9.64 15.81 14.77
C ILE A 165 -9.01 15.06 13.58
N GLY A 166 -9.51 15.30 12.37
CA GLY A 166 -9.04 14.53 11.22
C GLY A 166 -9.23 15.25 9.89
N PHE A 167 -8.73 14.62 8.83
CA PHE A 167 -8.93 15.16 7.49
C PHE A 167 -10.41 15.19 7.10
N SER A 168 -10.80 16.23 6.35
CA SER A 168 -12.13 16.42 5.77
C SER A 168 -12.31 15.61 4.47
N ASP A 169 -11.85 14.37 4.45
CA ASP A 169 -11.92 13.46 3.30
C ASP A 169 -12.25 12.03 3.75
N SER A 170 -12.28 11.11 2.79
CA SER A 170 -12.61 9.70 3.03
C SER A 170 -11.72 8.99 4.06
N TRP A 171 -10.49 9.47 4.32
CA TRP A 171 -9.66 8.93 5.39
C TRP A 171 -10.24 9.27 6.78
N GLY A 172 -10.57 10.53 7.01
CA GLY A 172 -11.21 10.95 8.27
C GLY A 172 -12.57 10.29 8.47
N ASP A 173 -13.34 10.11 7.38
CA ASP A 173 -14.66 9.45 7.44
C ASP A 173 -14.54 7.96 7.78
N LEU A 174 -13.52 7.26 7.27
CA LEU A 174 -13.25 5.87 7.68
C LEU A 174 -13.00 5.75 9.18
N TRP A 175 -12.22 6.65 9.78
CA TRP A 175 -11.92 6.63 11.20
C TRP A 175 -13.13 7.01 12.06
N LEU A 176 -13.94 8.00 11.63
CA LEU A 176 -15.18 8.33 12.31
C LEU A 176 -16.16 7.14 12.30
N ARG A 177 -16.27 6.45 11.17
CA ARG A 177 -17.10 5.25 11.05
C ARG A 177 -16.65 4.18 12.04
N GLU A 178 -15.35 3.90 12.12
CA GLU A 178 -14.83 2.90 13.06
C GLU A 178 -15.00 3.32 14.52
N PHE A 179 -14.88 4.62 14.83
CA PHE A 179 -15.18 5.12 16.17
C PHE A 179 -16.64 4.80 16.56
N LYS A 180 -17.58 5.14 15.69
CA LYS A 180 -19.02 4.85 15.92
C LYS A 180 -19.32 3.36 16.00
N ALA A 181 -18.63 2.56 15.21
CA ALA A 181 -18.87 1.11 15.19
C ALA A 181 -18.27 0.35 16.38
N GLN A 182 -17.15 0.81 16.93
CA GLN A 182 -16.35 0.04 17.89
C GLN A 182 -16.23 0.73 19.27
N ALA A 183 -16.07 2.06 19.30
CA ALA A 183 -15.81 2.79 20.54
C ALA A 183 -17.09 3.20 21.25
N GLU A 184 -18.08 3.73 20.54
CA GLU A 184 -19.37 4.14 21.12
C GLU A 184 -20.12 2.97 21.77
N PRO A 185 -20.28 1.79 21.14
CA PRO A 185 -20.89 0.65 21.80
C PRO A 185 -20.12 0.17 23.04
N GLY A 186 -18.82 0.47 23.11
CA GLY A 186 -17.95 0.22 24.27
C GLY A 186 -18.10 1.27 25.40
N GLY A 187 -18.98 2.25 25.24
CA GLY A 187 -19.26 3.30 26.22
C GLY A 187 -18.32 4.50 26.14
N MET A 188 -17.59 4.70 25.04
CA MET A 188 -16.84 5.92 24.77
C MET A 188 -17.73 6.94 24.07
N GLN A 189 -17.70 8.19 24.52
CA GLN A 189 -18.47 9.29 23.95
C GLN A 189 -17.56 10.15 23.06
N LEU A 190 -17.99 10.39 21.81
CA LEU A 190 -17.37 11.39 20.94
C LEU A 190 -17.88 12.78 21.31
N VAL A 191 -17.03 13.61 21.91
CA VAL A 191 -17.40 14.96 22.36
C VAL A 191 -17.13 16.04 21.33
N ALA A 192 -16.30 15.77 20.34
CA ALA A 192 -16.08 16.63 19.16
C ALA A 192 -15.59 15.81 17.98
N ASP A 193 -15.98 16.22 16.75
CA ASP A 193 -15.43 15.77 15.48
C ASP A 193 -15.02 17.02 14.67
N GLU A 194 -13.75 17.37 14.78
CA GLU A 194 -13.18 18.52 14.10
C GLU A 194 -12.48 18.10 12.82
N ARG A 195 -12.60 18.92 11.77
CA ARG A 195 -12.08 18.57 10.45
C ARG A 195 -11.16 19.67 9.91
N TYR A 196 -10.19 19.27 9.08
CA TYR A 196 -9.31 20.16 8.34
C TYR A 196 -8.89 19.53 6.99
N ALA A 197 -8.52 20.38 6.03
CA ALA A 197 -8.05 19.92 4.73
C ALA A 197 -6.59 19.47 4.77
N ARG A 198 -6.17 18.58 3.88
CA ARG A 198 -4.76 18.15 3.79
C ARG A 198 -3.79 19.29 3.51
N ALA A 199 -4.26 20.34 2.84
CA ALA A 199 -3.48 21.53 2.50
C ALA A 199 -3.49 22.60 3.58
N ASP A 200 -4.26 22.43 4.67
CA ASP A 200 -4.29 23.40 5.75
C ASP A 200 -2.96 23.47 6.47
N THR A 201 -2.55 24.68 6.81
CA THR A 201 -1.30 24.97 7.52
C THR A 201 -1.52 25.27 9.00
N SER A 202 -2.78 25.36 9.45
CA SER A 202 -3.14 25.63 10.84
C SER A 202 -4.47 24.96 11.20
N VAL A 203 -4.54 24.44 12.43
CA VAL A 203 -5.74 23.86 13.06
C VAL A 203 -6.01 24.53 14.42
N ALA A 204 -5.62 25.81 14.53
CA ALA A 204 -5.64 26.56 15.78
C ALA A 204 -7.03 26.65 16.40
N GLY A 205 -8.05 26.89 15.59
CA GLY A 205 -9.45 27.00 16.04
C GLY A 205 -10.01 25.66 16.51
N GLN A 206 -9.78 24.61 15.75
CA GLN A 206 -10.19 23.24 16.07
C GLN A 206 -9.55 22.76 17.39
N ALA A 207 -8.22 22.99 17.55
CA ALA A 207 -7.51 22.61 18.76
C ALA A 207 -8.03 23.36 19.99
N LEU A 208 -8.32 24.67 19.87
CA LEU A 208 -8.89 25.47 20.95
C LEU A 208 -10.27 24.91 21.39
N LYS A 209 -11.12 24.60 20.43
CA LYS A 209 -12.44 24.01 20.72
C LYS A 209 -12.30 22.66 21.42
N ILE A 210 -11.42 21.78 20.95
CA ILE A 210 -11.16 20.49 21.60
C ILE A 210 -10.69 20.66 23.03
N VAL A 211 -9.69 21.53 23.27
CA VAL A 211 -9.14 21.75 24.61
C VAL A 211 -10.21 22.30 25.58
N SER A 212 -11.12 23.17 25.10
CA SER A 212 -12.20 23.71 25.92
C SER A 212 -13.20 22.65 26.41
N LEU A 213 -13.39 21.58 25.66
CA LEU A 213 -14.25 20.43 25.98
C LEU A 213 -13.61 19.46 26.98
N ARG A 214 -12.32 19.58 27.25
CA ARG A 214 -11.56 18.74 28.19
C ARG A 214 -11.76 17.23 27.95
N PRO A 215 -11.60 16.71 26.73
CA PRO A 215 -11.74 15.28 26.48
C PRO A 215 -10.66 14.51 27.25
N GLN A 216 -10.96 13.27 27.65
CA GLN A 216 -9.98 12.40 28.30
C GLN A 216 -8.89 11.92 27.33
N ALA A 217 -9.23 11.83 26.01
CA ALA A 217 -8.26 11.51 24.95
C ALA A 217 -8.61 12.27 23.67
N VAL A 218 -7.60 12.45 22.81
CA VAL A 218 -7.80 12.96 21.44
C VAL A 218 -7.34 11.92 20.44
N LEU A 219 -8.17 11.62 19.44
CA LEU A 219 -7.83 10.80 18.28
C LEU A 219 -7.57 11.72 17.07
N VAL A 220 -6.36 11.67 16.52
CA VAL A 220 -5.98 12.40 15.31
C VAL A 220 -6.12 11.48 14.09
N ALA A 221 -7.15 11.68 13.29
CA ALA A 221 -7.44 10.91 12.09
C ALA A 221 -6.82 11.56 10.84
N ALA A 222 -5.49 11.60 10.82
CA ALA A 222 -4.71 12.21 9.74
C ALA A 222 -3.59 11.28 9.26
N SER A 223 -2.78 11.73 8.31
CA SER A 223 -1.66 10.97 7.77
C SER A 223 -0.50 11.88 7.31
N GLY A 224 0.70 11.30 7.21
CA GLY A 224 1.90 12.02 6.80
C GLY A 224 2.23 13.21 7.70
N THR A 225 2.79 14.24 7.09
CA THR A 225 3.20 15.48 7.81
C THR A 225 2.02 16.27 8.37
N GLY A 226 0.85 16.20 7.71
CA GLY A 226 -0.37 16.86 8.17
C GLY A 226 -0.85 16.40 9.55
N ALA A 227 -0.51 15.16 9.95
CA ALA A 227 -0.84 14.64 11.28
C ALA A 227 -0.11 15.34 12.42
N ALA A 228 0.99 16.03 12.15
CA ALA A 228 1.73 16.78 13.16
C ALA A 228 1.04 18.09 13.56
N LEU A 229 0.21 18.69 12.69
CA LEU A 229 -0.47 19.96 13.00
C LEU A 229 -1.36 19.87 14.23
N PRO A 230 -2.31 18.91 14.34
CA PRO A 230 -3.12 18.76 15.56
C PRO A 230 -2.27 18.39 16.78
N GLN A 231 -1.25 17.56 16.62
CA GLN A 231 -0.36 17.14 17.68
C GLN A 231 0.30 18.36 18.36
N ILE A 232 0.88 19.24 17.54
CA ILE A 232 1.53 20.48 17.99
C ILE A 232 0.49 21.42 18.60
N ALA A 233 -0.58 21.72 17.86
CA ALA A 233 -1.59 22.69 18.27
C ALA A 233 -2.27 22.34 19.60
N LEU A 234 -2.51 21.06 19.88
CA LEU A 234 -3.06 20.60 21.15
C LEU A 234 -2.07 20.80 22.30
N ARG A 235 -0.80 20.42 22.12
CA ARG A 235 0.24 20.57 23.14
C ARG A 235 0.54 22.04 23.46
N GLU A 236 0.63 22.90 22.44
CA GLU A 236 0.80 24.36 22.61
C GLU A 236 -0.35 25.00 23.37
N ARG A 237 -1.57 24.47 23.30
CA ARG A 237 -2.74 24.93 24.05
C ARG A 237 -2.91 24.26 25.41
N GLY A 238 -1.86 23.56 25.86
CA GLY A 238 -1.83 22.95 27.19
C GLY A 238 -2.63 21.67 27.37
N TYR A 239 -3.04 20.97 26.27
CA TYR A 239 -3.65 19.67 26.39
C TYR A 239 -2.65 18.64 26.93
N GLN A 240 -2.92 18.08 28.11
CA GLN A 240 -2.05 17.11 28.79
C GLN A 240 -2.51 15.65 28.63
N GLY A 241 -3.73 15.42 28.14
CA GLY A 241 -4.27 14.07 27.95
C GLY A 241 -3.54 13.28 26.87
N PRO A 242 -3.77 11.97 26.80
CA PRO A 242 -3.19 11.13 25.75
C PRO A 242 -3.72 11.53 24.37
N ILE A 243 -2.79 11.59 23.40
CA ILE A 243 -3.11 11.78 21.97
C ILE A 243 -2.84 10.47 21.27
N TYR A 244 -3.83 10.02 20.52
CA TYR A 244 -3.76 8.83 19.69
C TYR A 244 -3.67 9.23 18.22
N GLN A 245 -2.78 8.59 17.49
CA GLN A 245 -2.61 8.82 16.06
C GLN A 245 -2.93 7.54 15.27
N THR A 246 -3.43 7.73 14.07
CA THR A 246 -3.65 6.63 13.14
C THR A 246 -2.33 6.08 12.60
N HIS A 247 -2.36 4.87 12.03
CA HIS A 247 -1.20 4.31 11.32
C HIS A 247 -0.76 5.17 10.13
N GLY A 248 -1.62 6.06 9.62
CA GLY A 248 -1.26 7.04 8.58
C GLY A 248 -0.19 8.05 9.02
N ALA A 249 0.01 8.27 10.31
CA ALA A 249 0.99 9.22 10.85
C ALA A 249 2.38 8.61 11.13
N VAL A 250 2.55 7.30 10.97
CA VAL A 250 3.79 6.59 11.34
C VAL A 250 4.89 6.85 10.31
N THR A 251 5.50 8.03 10.39
CA THR A 251 6.62 8.48 9.55
C THR A 251 7.68 9.19 10.40
N ARG A 252 8.93 9.17 9.97
CA ARG A 252 9.98 9.97 10.62
C ARG A 252 9.73 11.47 10.50
N ASP A 253 9.10 11.91 9.42
CA ASP A 253 8.70 13.30 9.23
C ASP A 253 7.70 13.78 10.28
N PHE A 254 6.77 12.91 10.71
CA PHE A 254 5.88 13.21 11.83
C PHE A 254 6.69 13.54 13.10
N ILE A 255 7.64 12.68 13.48
CA ILE A 255 8.48 12.91 14.67
C ILE A 255 9.31 14.18 14.50
N ARG A 256 9.93 14.39 13.35
CA ARG A 256 10.76 15.57 13.07
C ARG A 256 9.98 16.88 13.17
N ILE A 257 8.76 16.90 12.62
CA ILE A 257 7.91 18.11 12.59
C ILE A 257 7.27 18.35 13.96
N ALA A 258 6.71 17.32 14.57
CA ALA A 258 6.05 17.43 15.88
C ALA A 258 7.06 17.66 17.02
N GLY A 259 8.33 17.28 16.84
CA GLY A 259 9.39 17.49 17.82
C GLY A 259 9.00 16.94 19.20
N ARG A 260 9.16 17.75 20.24
CA ARG A 260 8.79 17.36 21.62
C ARG A 260 7.30 17.04 21.77
N SER A 261 6.44 17.58 20.92
CA SER A 261 5.01 17.31 20.98
C SER A 261 4.67 15.85 20.59
N ALA A 262 5.59 15.13 19.91
CA ALA A 262 5.41 13.73 19.57
C ALA A 262 5.61 12.79 20.76
N GLU A 263 6.34 13.20 21.80
CA GLU A 263 6.65 12.33 22.94
C GLU A 263 5.38 11.80 23.62
N GLY A 264 5.34 10.49 23.87
CA GLY A 264 4.22 9.82 24.51
C GLY A 264 2.96 9.67 23.64
N VAL A 265 3.01 10.03 22.35
CA VAL A 265 1.91 9.74 21.42
C VAL A 265 1.70 8.23 21.29
N ILE A 266 0.46 7.80 21.20
CA ILE A 266 0.11 6.38 21.02
C ILE A 266 -0.39 6.17 19.60
N MET A 267 0.19 5.22 18.88
CA MET A 267 -0.11 4.96 17.48
C MET A 267 -0.36 3.49 17.23
N ALA A 268 -1.37 3.19 16.41
CA ALA A 268 -1.42 1.89 15.76
C ALA A 268 -0.40 1.85 14.62
N SER A 269 0.23 0.72 14.37
CA SER A 269 1.23 0.55 13.32
C SER A 269 1.27 -0.88 12.80
N GLY A 270 1.76 -1.05 11.58
CA GLY A 270 2.21 -2.35 11.10
C GLY A 270 3.52 -2.78 11.79
N PRO A 271 3.75 -4.09 11.95
CA PRO A 271 4.91 -4.63 12.68
C PRO A 271 6.26 -4.26 12.04
N VAL A 272 6.29 -3.94 10.75
CA VAL A 272 7.50 -3.59 9.99
C VAL A 272 8.23 -2.36 10.49
N ILE A 273 7.56 -1.50 11.28
CA ILE A 273 8.21 -0.28 11.79
C ILE A 273 9.25 -0.57 12.87
N ALA A 274 9.07 -1.66 13.61
CA ALA A 274 9.97 -2.07 14.70
C ALA A 274 10.14 -3.59 14.74
N PRO A 275 10.58 -4.24 13.66
CA PRO A 275 10.67 -5.70 13.60
C PRO A 275 11.70 -6.26 14.57
N GLU A 276 12.72 -5.48 14.95
CA GLU A 276 13.73 -5.86 15.95
C GLU A 276 13.10 -6.13 17.32
N LEU A 277 12.05 -5.36 17.67
CA LEU A 277 11.37 -5.42 18.96
C LEU A 277 10.32 -6.52 19.05
N LEU A 278 9.97 -7.15 17.91
CA LEU A 278 8.98 -8.23 17.89
C LEU A 278 9.52 -9.50 18.56
N PRO A 279 8.64 -10.32 19.17
CA PRO A 279 9.01 -11.65 19.67
C PRO A 279 9.69 -12.51 18.60
N ALA A 280 10.58 -13.39 19.01
CA ALA A 280 11.34 -14.25 18.08
C ALA A 280 10.45 -15.11 17.17
N GLY A 281 9.29 -15.55 17.66
CA GLY A 281 8.32 -16.35 16.91
C GLY A 281 7.31 -15.54 16.08
N ALA A 282 7.41 -14.20 16.04
CA ALA A 282 6.50 -13.38 15.24
C ALA A 282 6.73 -13.63 13.75
N ALA A 283 5.69 -14.05 13.03
CA ALA A 283 5.77 -14.42 11.62
C ALA A 283 6.31 -13.28 10.74
N THR A 284 5.96 -12.03 11.05
CA THR A 284 6.37 -10.84 10.31
C THR A 284 7.79 -10.34 10.63
N LYS A 285 8.45 -10.91 11.66
CA LYS A 285 9.78 -10.44 12.11
C LYS A 285 10.85 -10.61 11.03
N ALA A 286 11.01 -11.80 10.50
CA ALA A 286 12.04 -12.07 9.49
C ALA A 286 11.83 -11.27 8.19
N PRO A 287 10.64 -11.25 7.56
CA PRO A 287 10.43 -10.42 6.38
C PRO A 287 10.49 -8.92 6.70
N GLY A 288 10.09 -8.49 7.90
CA GLY A 288 10.25 -7.12 8.35
C GLY A 288 11.73 -6.70 8.43
N LEU A 289 12.57 -7.53 9.04
CA LEU A 289 14.03 -7.31 9.09
C LEU A 289 14.64 -7.29 7.67
N ALA A 290 14.21 -8.18 6.80
CA ALA A 290 14.69 -8.21 5.40
C ALA A 290 14.37 -6.89 4.68
N TYR A 291 13.14 -6.39 4.78
CA TYR A 291 12.78 -5.08 4.24
C TYR A 291 13.62 -3.96 4.83
N VAL A 292 13.72 -3.89 6.15
CA VAL A 292 14.46 -2.83 6.85
C VAL A 292 15.95 -2.84 6.45
N THR A 293 16.58 -4.01 6.40
CA THR A 293 17.98 -4.14 5.97
C THR A 293 18.18 -3.64 4.54
N ALA A 294 17.30 -4.03 3.61
CA ALA A 294 17.37 -3.59 2.23
C ALA A 294 17.13 -2.09 2.08
N TYR A 295 16.09 -1.58 2.74
CA TYR A 295 15.70 -0.16 2.62
C TYR A 295 16.72 0.76 3.28
N GLU A 296 17.07 0.51 4.55
CA GLU A 296 18.01 1.36 5.28
C GLU A 296 19.46 1.19 4.82
N GLY A 297 19.81 0.04 4.28
CA GLY A 297 21.11 -0.16 3.63
C GLY A 297 21.30 0.75 2.42
N LYS A 298 20.22 1.12 1.73
CA LYS A 298 20.26 2.01 0.56
C LYS A 298 19.98 3.47 0.89
N TYR A 299 19.06 3.75 1.79
CA TYR A 299 18.54 5.11 2.05
C TYR A 299 18.95 5.68 3.41
N GLY A 300 19.73 4.94 4.20
CA GLY A 300 20.24 5.36 5.50
C GLY A 300 19.44 4.84 6.69
N GLN A 301 20.09 4.82 7.84
CA GLN A 301 19.51 4.33 9.09
C GLN A 301 18.28 5.17 9.51
N HIS A 302 17.29 4.51 10.08
CA HIS A 302 16.06 5.11 10.57
C HIS A 302 15.18 5.77 9.49
N THR A 303 15.39 5.48 8.20
CA THR A 303 14.57 6.02 7.10
C THR A 303 13.39 5.13 6.74
N ARG A 304 13.30 3.93 7.33
CA ARG A 304 12.18 2.99 7.09
C ARG A 304 10.82 3.61 7.35
N THR A 305 9.85 3.23 6.55
CA THR A 305 8.44 3.53 6.80
C THR A 305 7.59 2.32 6.45
N GLN A 306 6.41 2.20 7.06
CA GLN A 306 5.44 1.19 6.66
C GLN A 306 4.93 1.41 5.22
N PHE A 307 4.97 2.65 4.71
CA PHE A 307 4.51 2.96 3.34
C PHE A 307 5.42 2.33 2.29
N GLY A 308 6.74 2.44 2.44
CA GLY A 308 7.66 1.72 1.56
C GLY A 308 7.50 0.20 1.62
N ALA A 309 7.10 -0.32 2.78
CA ALA A 309 6.84 -1.75 2.93
C ALA A 309 5.58 -2.23 2.19
N HIS A 310 4.59 -1.36 1.89
CA HIS A 310 3.39 -1.79 1.16
C HIS A 310 3.72 -2.34 -0.24
N ILE A 311 4.62 -1.68 -0.97
CA ILE A 311 5.02 -2.19 -2.28
C ILE A 311 5.93 -3.41 -2.15
N PHE A 312 6.80 -3.47 -1.14
CA PHE A 312 7.60 -4.66 -0.85
C PHE A 312 6.69 -5.88 -0.62
N ASP A 313 5.65 -5.71 0.19
CA ASP A 313 4.68 -6.78 0.46
C ASP A 313 3.82 -7.13 -0.78
N ALA A 314 3.45 -6.15 -1.61
CA ALA A 314 2.78 -6.41 -2.89
C ALA A 314 3.63 -7.30 -3.81
N TYR A 315 4.95 -7.08 -3.84
CA TYR A 315 5.85 -7.96 -4.59
C TYR A 315 5.97 -9.34 -3.96
N LYS A 316 5.92 -9.48 -2.62
CA LYS A 316 5.84 -10.81 -1.97
C LYS A 316 4.58 -11.57 -2.40
N VAL A 317 3.47 -10.85 -2.61
CA VAL A 317 2.27 -11.44 -3.21
C VAL A 317 2.53 -11.85 -4.67
N LEU A 318 3.14 -10.97 -5.48
CA LEU A 318 3.47 -11.29 -6.88
C LEU A 318 4.42 -12.47 -7.01
N GLU A 319 5.43 -12.62 -6.14
CA GLU A 319 6.34 -13.77 -6.10
C GLU A 319 5.60 -15.11 -5.91
N ARG A 320 4.42 -15.10 -5.28
CA ARG A 320 3.58 -16.27 -5.09
C ARG A 320 2.60 -16.48 -6.25
N VAL A 321 1.99 -15.41 -6.77
CA VAL A 321 0.89 -15.54 -7.74
C VAL A 321 1.36 -15.59 -9.19
N VAL A 322 2.47 -14.93 -9.55
CA VAL A 322 2.99 -14.95 -10.93
C VAL A 322 3.38 -16.34 -11.39
N PRO A 323 4.09 -17.19 -10.60
CA PRO A 323 4.41 -18.57 -11.00
C PRO A 323 3.17 -19.44 -11.28
N VAL A 324 2.03 -19.12 -10.67
CA VAL A 324 0.75 -19.78 -10.94
C VAL A 324 0.13 -19.23 -12.22
N ALA A 325 0.10 -17.90 -12.36
CA ALA A 325 -0.55 -17.22 -13.48
C ALA A 325 0.09 -17.53 -14.85
N ILE A 326 1.44 -17.62 -14.92
CA ILE A 326 2.16 -17.90 -16.18
C ILE A 326 1.91 -19.32 -16.73
N LYS A 327 1.46 -20.25 -15.90
CA LYS A 327 1.05 -21.58 -16.35
C LYS A 327 -0.29 -21.55 -17.11
N ALA A 328 -1.11 -20.54 -16.84
CA ALA A 328 -2.44 -20.40 -17.43
C ALA A 328 -2.47 -19.45 -18.63
N ALA A 329 -1.67 -18.36 -18.62
CA ALA A 329 -1.70 -17.32 -19.64
C ALA A 329 -0.39 -16.57 -19.73
N ARG A 330 -0.20 -15.80 -20.82
CA ARG A 330 0.99 -14.96 -21.05
C ARG A 330 0.78 -13.53 -20.51
N PRO A 331 1.82 -12.88 -19.95
CA PRO A 331 1.78 -11.45 -19.67
C PRO A 331 1.33 -10.62 -20.87
N GLY A 332 0.68 -9.48 -20.61
CA GLY A 332 0.12 -8.61 -21.64
C GLY A 332 -1.27 -9.01 -22.13
N THR A 333 -1.87 -10.08 -21.59
CA THR A 333 -3.21 -10.54 -21.98
C THR A 333 -4.24 -10.38 -20.88
N GLN A 334 -5.53 -10.32 -21.24
CA GLN A 334 -6.61 -10.27 -20.26
C GLN A 334 -6.70 -11.56 -19.43
N GLU A 335 -6.40 -12.68 -20.05
CA GLU A 335 -6.36 -14.00 -19.41
C GLU A 335 -5.27 -14.04 -18.32
N PHE A 336 -4.14 -13.38 -18.53
CA PHE A 336 -3.09 -13.30 -17.53
C PHE A 336 -3.51 -12.44 -16.31
N ARG A 337 -4.17 -11.30 -16.54
CA ARG A 337 -4.74 -10.47 -15.48
C ARG A 337 -5.75 -11.26 -14.63
N GLU A 338 -6.63 -12.03 -15.29
CA GLU A 338 -7.59 -12.90 -14.61
C GLU A 338 -6.89 -14.05 -13.86
N ALA A 339 -5.80 -14.60 -14.42
CA ALA A 339 -5.02 -15.64 -13.76
C ALA A 339 -4.32 -15.12 -12.49
N ILE A 340 -3.74 -13.88 -12.51
CA ILE A 340 -3.20 -13.22 -11.33
C ILE A 340 -4.31 -13.03 -10.28
N ARG A 341 -5.47 -12.50 -10.69
CA ARG A 341 -6.61 -12.30 -9.80
C ARG A 341 -7.05 -13.61 -9.11
N LYS A 342 -7.15 -14.70 -9.87
CA LYS A 342 -7.51 -16.00 -9.32
C LYS A 342 -6.43 -16.54 -8.38
N ALA A 343 -5.16 -16.42 -8.77
CA ALA A 343 -4.04 -16.88 -7.96
C ALA A 343 -3.98 -16.16 -6.60
N MET A 344 -4.30 -14.85 -6.54
CA MET A 344 -4.40 -14.13 -5.25
C MET A 344 -5.44 -14.74 -4.29
N LEU A 345 -6.47 -15.43 -4.80
CA LEU A 345 -7.49 -16.07 -3.97
C LEU A 345 -7.11 -17.49 -3.54
N THR A 346 -6.29 -18.18 -4.34
CA THR A 346 -5.89 -19.57 -4.09
C THR A 346 -4.61 -19.68 -3.28
N GLU A 347 -3.66 -18.77 -3.49
CA GLU A 347 -2.43 -18.71 -2.69
C GLU A 347 -2.74 -18.21 -1.28
N LYS A 348 -2.25 -18.95 -0.29
CA LYS A 348 -2.51 -18.69 1.13
C LYS A 348 -1.20 -18.57 1.90
N ASP A 349 -1.32 -18.02 3.10
CA ASP A 349 -0.22 -17.81 4.04
C ASP A 349 0.97 -17.10 3.39
N ILE A 350 0.65 -16.04 2.61
CA ILE A 350 1.67 -15.23 1.95
C ILE A 350 2.34 -14.37 3.02
N LEU A 351 3.52 -14.81 3.43
CA LEU A 351 4.28 -14.17 4.48
C LEU A 351 4.95 -12.89 3.97
N ALA A 352 4.68 -11.77 4.62
CA ALA A 352 5.20 -10.47 4.26
C ALA A 352 5.58 -9.64 5.51
N SER A 353 6.10 -8.43 5.29
CA SER A 353 6.66 -7.62 6.38
C SER A 353 5.60 -7.05 7.32
N GLN A 354 4.38 -6.86 6.83
CA GLN A 354 3.30 -6.25 7.60
C GLN A 354 2.16 -7.22 7.95
N GLY A 355 2.20 -8.45 7.49
CA GLY A 355 1.17 -9.44 7.77
C GLY A 355 1.41 -10.77 7.09
N VAL A 356 0.47 -11.67 7.29
CA VAL A 356 0.33 -12.92 6.55
C VAL A 356 -0.94 -12.81 5.74
N PHE A 357 -0.80 -12.66 4.41
CA PHE A 357 -1.94 -12.38 3.54
C PHE A 357 -2.68 -13.63 3.12
N ASN A 358 -4.00 -13.59 3.28
CA ASN A 358 -4.98 -14.64 2.95
C ASN A 358 -6.22 -14.01 2.31
N PHE A 359 -6.08 -13.50 1.09
CA PHE A 359 -7.21 -12.85 0.40
C PHE A 359 -8.34 -13.84 0.12
N THR A 360 -9.60 -13.35 0.27
CA THR A 360 -10.80 -14.10 -0.08
C THR A 360 -11.72 -13.25 -0.98
N GLU A 361 -12.81 -13.80 -1.46
CA GLU A 361 -13.79 -13.04 -2.26
C GLU A 361 -14.38 -11.85 -1.48
N THR A 362 -14.50 -11.96 -0.15
CA THR A 362 -15.12 -10.96 0.71
C THR A 362 -14.12 -10.19 1.59
N ASP A 363 -12.93 -10.76 1.85
CA ASP A 363 -11.85 -10.08 2.56
C ASP A 363 -10.70 -9.78 1.61
N ARG A 364 -10.58 -8.53 1.21
CA ARG A 364 -9.57 -8.04 0.27
C ARG A 364 -8.37 -7.40 0.96
N TYR A 365 -8.35 -7.38 2.29
CA TYR A 365 -7.19 -7.06 3.10
C TYR A 365 -6.40 -8.32 3.46
N GLY A 366 -7.08 -9.41 3.77
CA GLY A 366 -6.49 -10.73 3.98
C GLY A 366 -5.54 -10.83 5.16
N VAL A 367 -5.58 -9.92 6.14
CA VAL A 367 -4.69 -9.90 7.30
C VAL A 367 -5.46 -9.97 8.61
N ASP A 368 -4.82 -10.46 9.66
CA ASP A 368 -5.36 -10.63 11.00
C ASP A 368 -4.61 -9.80 12.06
N ASP A 369 -4.86 -10.07 13.35
CA ASP A 369 -4.26 -9.36 14.49
C ASP A 369 -2.72 -9.38 14.49
N ARG A 370 -2.07 -10.29 13.77
CA ARG A 370 -0.61 -10.31 13.59
C ARG A 370 -0.08 -9.11 12.80
N ALA A 371 -0.94 -8.42 12.09
CA ALA A 371 -0.59 -7.26 11.25
C ALA A 371 -0.62 -5.93 12.01
N ARG A 372 -0.84 -5.93 13.34
CA ARG A 372 -0.91 -4.71 14.13
C ARG A 372 -0.03 -4.77 15.37
N ILE A 373 0.55 -3.61 15.70
CA ILE A 373 1.21 -3.33 16.98
C ILE A 373 0.79 -1.94 17.46
N LEU A 374 0.96 -1.68 18.77
CA LEU A 374 0.90 -0.34 19.30
C LEU A 374 2.32 0.16 19.55
N ILE A 375 2.58 1.37 19.12
CA ILE A 375 3.85 2.06 19.30
C ILE A 375 3.64 3.43 19.94
N THR A 376 4.71 3.92 20.53
CA THR A 376 4.82 5.31 21.06
C THR A 376 6.11 5.93 20.55
N VAL A 377 6.24 7.25 20.73
CA VAL A 377 7.52 7.94 20.58
C VAL A 377 8.14 8.11 21.96
N LYS A 378 9.36 7.64 22.11
CA LYS A 378 10.18 7.77 23.30
C LYS A 378 11.59 8.20 22.90
N ASP A 379 12.04 9.33 23.45
CA ASP A 379 13.35 9.93 23.13
C ASP A 379 13.53 10.10 21.60
N GLY A 380 12.48 10.54 20.90
CA GLY A 380 12.47 10.74 19.46
C GLY A 380 12.51 9.44 18.62
N ASN A 381 12.31 8.28 19.22
CA ASN A 381 12.34 6.98 18.53
C ASN A 381 11.07 6.17 18.76
N TRP A 382 10.82 5.22 17.86
CA TRP A 382 9.72 4.27 18.02
C TRP A 382 10.00 3.30 19.16
N ALA A 383 9.02 3.09 20.02
CA ALA A 383 9.02 2.09 21.07
C ALA A 383 7.68 1.33 21.09
N LEU A 384 7.67 0.07 21.54
CA LEU A 384 6.41 -0.66 21.72
C LEU A 384 5.67 -0.11 22.95
N VAL A 385 4.35 -0.05 22.86
CA VAL A 385 3.45 0.15 24.01
C VAL A 385 3.24 -1.20 24.67
N ASN A 386 3.54 -1.29 25.95
CA ASN A 386 3.38 -2.51 26.77
C ASN A 386 1.94 -2.72 27.25
#